data_7f10c7873a31fb616527427afa91378d
#
_entry.id   7f10c7873a31fb616527427afa91378d
#
_cell.length_a   1.000
_cell.length_b   1.000
_cell.length_c   1.000
_cell.angle_alpha   90.00
_cell.angle_beta   90.00
_cell.angle_gamma   90.00
#
_symmetry.space_group_name_H-M   'P 1'
#
loop_
_entity.id
_entity.type
_entity.pdbx_description
1 polymer ?
#
loop_
_entity_poly.entity_id
_entity_poly.type
_entity_poly.pdbx_seq_one_letter_code
_entity_poly.pdbx_strand_id
1 'polypeptide(L)'
;MHYVLARITVKPEAADAARQLLTTLVEQSRKEEGCVSYELYQQAATPHVFQTVEQWKDEAAAKAHMSTSHVGAAIAAAGPLFAAPPEILAYNKLA
;
A
#
# COMPACT_ATOMS: atom_id res chain seq x y z
N MET A 1 -2.23 13.48 -12.74
CA MET A 1 -1.92 12.25 -11.97
C MET A 1 -1.80 12.54 -10.50
N HIS A 2 -2.23 11.60 -9.70
CA HIS A 2 -2.14 11.70 -8.24
C HIS A 2 -1.23 10.57 -7.74
N TYR A 3 -0.19 10.91 -7.00
CA TYR A 3 0.80 9.95 -6.53
C TYR A 3 0.67 9.75 -5.03
N VAL A 4 0.70 8.50 -4.59
CA VAL A 4 0.65 8.14 -3.18
C VAL A 4 1.79 7.18 -2.87
N LEU A 5 2.50 7.46 -1.79
CA LEU A 5 3.50 6.55 -1.24
C LEU A 5 3.06 6.15 0.17
N ALA A 6 3.00 4.86 0.41
CA ALA A 6 2.62 4.34 1.72
C ALA A 6 3.79 3.54 2.30
N ARG A 7 4.23 3.93 3.49
CA ARG A 7 5.24 3.21 4.24
C ARG A 7 4.55 2.34 5.29
N ILE A 8 4.83 1.06 5.23
CA ILE A 8 4.18 0.06 6.10
C ILE A 8 5.27 -0.67 6.87
N THR A 9 5.28 -0.49 8.19
CA THR A 9 6.23 -1.15 9.08
C THR A 9 5.50 -2.18 9.89
N VAL A 10 5.90 -3.43 9.76
CA VAL A 10 5.32 -4.55 10.51
C VAL A 10 6.33 -5.07 11.52
N LYS A 11 5.87 -5.94 12.40
CA LYS A 11 6.75 -6.63 13.34
C LYS A 11 7.72 -7.51 12.53
N PRO A 12 9.00 -7.63 12.92
CA PRO A 12 9.98 -8.41 12.15
C PRO A 12 9.53 -9.85 11.87
N GLU A 13 8.91 -10.50 12.84
CA GLU A 13 8.42 -11.88 12.69
C GLU A 13 7.22 -11.99 11.77
N ALA A 14 6.57 -10.89 11.43
CA ALA A 14 5.39 -10.84 10.56
C ALA A 14 5.74 -10.50 9.10
N ALA A 15 7.01 -10.35 8.76
CA ALA A 15 7.42 -9.90 7.42
C ALA A 15 6.86 -10.78 6.29
N ASP A 16 6.93 -12.10 6.43
CA ASP A 16 6.44 -13.02 5.39
C ASP A 16 4.91 -12.96 5.25
N ALA A 17 4.18 -12.93 6.35
CA ALA A 17 2.73 -12.79 6.32
C ALA A 17 2.31 -11.47 5.70
N ALA A 18 3.00 -10.38 6.05
CA ALA A 18 2.74 -9.06 5.48
C ALA A 18 3.02 -9.03 3.98
N ARG A 19 4.12 -9.65 3.52
CA ARG A 19 4.45 -9.70 2.11
C ARG A 19 3.34 -10.35 1.30
N GLN A 20 2.82 -11.48 1.76
CA GLN A 20 1.73 -12.18 1.07
C GLN A 20 0.45 -11.34 1.03
N LEU A 21 0.08 -10.75 2.16
CA LEU A 21 -1.11 -9.93 2.29
C LEU A 21 -1.03 -8.69 1.40
N LEU A 22 0.10 -8.01 1.41
CA LEU A 22 0.29 -6.79 0.62
C LEU A 22 0.40 -7.09 -0.88
N THR A 23 0.98 -8.23 -1.26
CA THR A 23 1.01 -8.65 -2.67
C THR A 23 -0.40 -8.88 -3.20
N THR A 24 -1.25 -9.51 -2.42
CA THR A 24 -2.67 -9.70 -2.77
C THR A 24 -3.37 -8.35 -2.92
N LEU A 25 -3.12 -7.43 -2.01
CA LEU A 25 -3.68 -6.07 -2.08
C LEU A 25 -3.26 -5.36 -3.37
N VAL A 26 -1.99 -5.48 -3.76
CA VAL A 26 -1.49 -4.90 -5.01
C VAL A 26 -2.26 -5.44 -6.21
N GLU A 27 -2.43 -6.76 -6.29
CA GLU A 27 -3.15 -7.40 -7.39
C GLU A 27 -4.59 -6.90 -7.49
N GLN A 28 -5.27 -6.79 -6.37
CA GLN A 28 -6.65 -6.29 -6.31
C GLN A 28 -6.72 -4.81 -6.67
N SER A 29 -5.77 -4.01 -6.18
CA SER A 29 -5.73 -2.56 -6.40
C SER A 29 -5.49 -2.21 -7.87
N ARG A 30 -4.66 -2.99 -8.57
CA ARG A 30 -4.39 -2.81 -9.99
C ARG A 30 -5.63 -2.96 -10.87
N LYS A 31 -6.66 -3.64 -10.38
CA LYS A 31 -7.92 -3.82 -11.10
C LYS A 31 -8.87 -2.65 -10.95
N GLU A 32 -8.59 -1.71 -10.05
CA GLU A 32 -9.42 -0.53 -9.89
C GLU A 32 -9.29 0.37 -11.10
N GLU A 33 -10.42 0.89 -11.57
CA GLU A 33 -10.48 1.68 -12.81
C GLU A 33 -9.54 2.89 -12.79
N GLY A 34 -9.42 3.56 -11.65
CA GLY A 34 -8.58 4.75 -11.53
C GLY A 34 -7.11 4.45 -11.25
N CYS A 35 -6.71 3.19 -11.13
CA CYS A 35 -5.33 2.81 -10.84
C CYS A 35 -4.49 2.82 -12.12
N VAL A 36 -3.52 3.72 -12.21
CA VAL A 36 -2.58 3.78 -13.33
C VAL A 36 -1.43 2.80 -13.09
N SER A 37 -0.87 2.79 -11.88
CA SER A 37 0.16 1.83 -11.47
C SER A 37 0.13 1.66 -9.95
N TYR A 38 0.57 0.51 -9.51
CA TYR A 38 0.64 0.19 -8.09
C TYR A 38 1.79 -0.78 -7.90
N GLU A 39 2.87 -0.32 -7.26
CA GLU A 39 4.08 -1.11 -7.04
C GLU A 39 4.31 -1.29 -5.56
N LEU A 40 4.84 -2.44 -5.17
CA LEU A 40 5.19 -2.76 -3.79
C LEU A 40 6.67 -3.08 -3.71
N TYR A 41 7.35 -2.44 -2.77
CA TYR A 41 8.77 -2.67 -2.49
C TYR A 41 8.96 -3.10 -1.05
N GLN A 42 9.94 -3.93 -0.83
CA GLN A 42 10.40 -4.33 0.50
C GLN A 42 11.78 -3.73 0.71
N GLN A 43 12.01 -3.09 1.85
CA GLN A 43 13.32 -2.49 2.12
C GLN A 43 14.36 -3.60 2.25
N ALA A 44 15.44 -3.52 1.46
CA ALA A 44 16.42 -4.59 1.37
C ALA A 44 17.14 -4.87 2.69
N ALA A 45 17.52 -3.81 3.42
CA ALA A 45 18.23 -3.94 4.69
C ALA A 45 17.30 -4.21 5.88
N THR A 46 16.00 -3.93 5.73
CA THR A 46 15.01 -4.04 6.81
C THR A 46 13.75 -4.70 6.28
N PRO A 47 13.72 -6.05 6.16
CA PRO A 47 12.65 -6.77 5.43
C PRO A 47 11.25 -6.61 6.00
N HIS A 48 11.09 -6.08 7.20
CA HIS A 48 9.78 -5.81 7.80
C HIS A 48 9.24 -4.42 7.48
N VAL A 49 9.91 -3.67 6.59
CA VAL A 49 9.46 -2.37 6.10
C VAL A 49 9.12 -2.50 4.62
N PHE A 50 7.89 -2.10 4.27
CA PHE A 50 7.38 -2.13 2.91
C PHE A 50 7.04 -0.72 2.46
N GLN A 51 7.05 -0.51 1.14
CA GLN A 51 6.74 0.76 0.52
C GLN A 51 5.87 0.52 -0.69
N THR A 52 4.72 1.18 -0.76
CA THR A 52 3.95 1.24 -2.00
C THR A 52 4.34 2.49 -2.78
N VAL A 53 4.28 2.39 -4.10
CA VAL A 53 4.40 3.53 -5.01
C VAL A 53 3.20 3.45 -5.92
N GLU A 54 2.26 4.38 -5.75
CA GLU A 54 0.94 4.33 -6.38
C GLU A 54 0.74 5.52 -7.29
N GLN A 55 0.16 5.28 -8.45
CA GLN A 55 -0.20 6.33 -9.39
C GLN A 55 -1.68 6.19 -9.72
N TRP A 56 -2.45 7.22 -9.42
CA TRP A 56 -3.89 7.27 -9.63
C TRP A 56 -4.23 8.33 -10.66
N LYS A 57 -5.30 8.13 -11.43
CA LYS A 57 -5.69 9.11 -12.45
C LYS A 57 -5.99 10.48 -11.87
N ASP A 58 -6.53 10.54 -10.64
CA ASP A 58 -6.82 11.77 -9.90
C ASP A 58 -6.97 11.49 -8.40
N GLU A 59 -7.15 12.53 -7.62
CA GLU A 59 -7.33 12.42 -6.17
C GLU A 59 -8.59 11.62 -5.82
N ALA A 60 -9.66 11.79 -6.57
CA ALA A 60 -10.91 11.08 -6.32
C ALA A 60 -10.73 9.56 -6.43
N ALA A 61 -9.94 9.10 -7.41
CA ALA A 61 -9.63 7.68 -7.57
C ALA A 61 -8.82 7.16 -6.39
N ALA A 62 -7.85 7.92 -5.88
CA ALA A 62 -7.08 7.54 -4.71
C ALA A 62 -7.97 7.46 -3.46
N LYS A 63 -8.90 8.38 -3.29
CA LYS A 63 -9.87 8.33 -2.19
C LYS A 63 -10.80 7.13 -2.31
N ALA A 64 -11.30 6.85 -3.50
CA ALA A 64 -12.16 5.70 -3.74
C ALA A 64 -11.47 4.40 -3.40
N HIS A 65 -10.16 4.29 -3.69
CA HIS A 65 -9.33 3.14 -3.32
C HIS A 65 -9.42 2.84 -1.83
N MET A 66 -9.32 3.85 -0.98
CA MET A 66 -9.36 3.67 0.48
C MET A 66 -10.70 3.19 1.00
N SER A 67 -11.76 3.29 0.21
CA SER A 67 -13.11 2.85 0.57
C SER A 67 -13.48 1.48 -0.01
N THR A 68 -12.56 0.83 -0.72
CA THR A 68 -12.82 -0.49 -1.31
C THR A 68 -12.85 -1.58 -0.25
N SER A 69 -13.56 -2.68 -0.54
CA SER A 69 -13.64 -3.81 0.36
C SER A 69 -12.27 -4.51 0.53
N HIS A 70 -11.46 -4.55 -0.53
CA HIS A 70 -10.15 -5.20 -0.45
C HIS A 70 -9.16 -4.38 0.40
N VAL A 71 -9.21 -3.05 0.39
CA VAL A 71 -8.41 -2.24 1.30
C VAL A 71 -8.87 -2.42 2.75
N GLY A 72 -10.19 -2.39 2.98
CA GLY A 72 -10.74 -2.64 4.32
C GLY A 72 -10.34 -3.99 4.89
N ALA A 73 -10.42 -5.04 4.07
CA ALA A 73 -10.01 -6.38 4.47
C ALA A 73 -8.50 -6.46 4.75
N ALA A 74 -7.68 -5.80 3.91
CA ALA A 74 -6.24 -5.76 4.10
C ALA A 74 -5.86 -5.05 5.40
N ILE A 75 -6.48 -3.91 5.70
CA ILE A 75 -6.22 -3.17 6.93
C ILE A 75 -6.62 -4.01 8.16
N ALA A 76 -7.77 -4.67 8.11
CA ALA A 76 -8.22 -5.53 9.20
C ALA A 76 -7.24 -6.69 9.44
N ALA A 77 -6.77 -7.34 8.38
CA ALA A 77 -5.83 -8.45 8.49
C ALA A 77 -4.43 -7.98 8.89
N ALA A 78 -4.00 -6.81 8.44
CA ALA A 78 -2.67 -6.27 8.72
C ALA A 78 -2.56 -5.63 10.09
N GLY A 79 -3.67 -5.17 10.69
CA GLY A 79 -3.66 -4.48 11.97
C GLY A 79 -2.81 -5.15 13.05
N PRO A 80 -2.99 -6.46 13.32
CA PRO A 80 -2.18 -7.16 14.31
C PRO A 80 -0.70 -7.28 13.95
N LEU A 81 -0.34 -7.08 12.67
CA LEU A 81 1.03 -7.21 12.18
C LEU A 81 1.80 -5.90 12.27
N PHE A 82 1.13 -4.75 12.37
CA PHE A 82 1.80 -3.45 12.37
C PHE A 82 2.68 -3.26 13.59
N ALA A 83 3.90 -2.76 13.38
CA ALA A 83 4.77 -2.27 14.44
C ALA A 83 4.56 -0.78 14.68
N ALA A 84 4.03 -0.07 13.68
CA ALA A 84 3.72 1.35 13.73
C ALA A 84 2.54 1.64 12.80
N PRO A 85 1.81 2.76 12.98
CA PRO A 85 0.77 3.15 12.03
C PRO A 85 1.36 3.37 10.64
N PRO A 86 0.68 2.90 9.56
CA PRO A 86 1.17 3.16 8.20
C PRO A 86 1.17 4.65 7.89
N GLU A 87 2.22 5.09 7.16
CA GLU A 87 2.32 6.45 6.69
C GLU A 87 1.88 6.50 5.23
N ILE A 88 0.73 7.08 4.96
CA ILE A 88 0.15 7.17 3.62
C ILE A 88 0.11 8.64 3.23
N LEU A 89 0.97 9.04 2.28
CA LEU A 89 1.16 10.44 1.91
C LEU A 89 1.01 10.64 0.41
N ALA A 90 0.40 11.76 0.04
CA ALA A 90 0.32 12.17 -1.35
C ALA A 90 1.57 12.98 -1.72
N TYR A 91 2.04 12.80 -2.95
CA TYR A 91 3.24 13.44 -3.47
C TYR A 91 2.99 14.06 -4.84
N ASN A 92 3.74 15.10 -5.16
CA ASN A 92 3.80 15.66 -6.50
C ASN A 92 5.08 15.15 -7.18
N LYS A 93 4.93 14.60 -8.37
CA LYS A 93 6.09 14.21 -9.17
C LYS A 93 6.73 15.46 -9.76
N LEU A 94 8.02 15.68 -9.50
CA LEU A 94 8.75 16.85 -9.97
C LEU A 94 9.60 16.58 -11.22
N ALA A 95 9.97 15.34 -11.42
CA ALA A 95 10.86 15.00 -12.54
C ALA A 95 10.55 13.62 -13.12
#